data_f941e0c19264cb56120c05d05cb6260a
#
_entry.id   f941e0c19264cb56120c05d05cb6260a
#
_cell.length_a   1.000
_cell.length_b   1.000
_cell.length_c   1.000
_cell.angle_alpha   90.00
_cell.angle_beta   90.00
_cell.angle_gamma   90.00
#
_symmetry.space_group_name_H-M   'P 1'
#
loop_
_entity.id
_entity.type
_entity.pdbx_description
1 polymer ?
#
loop_
_entity_poly.entity_id
_entity_poly.type
_entity_poly.pdbx_seq_one_letter_code
_entity_poly.pdbx_strand_id
1 'polypeptide(L)'
;MVEGKVLSVRQAGATTYLNFGRNWTRDFAVTISRRMVAAFEAAGLSPKSLENRRIRVRGFVEARGGPRIEVLRVGQVEVLGGN
;
A
#
# COMPACT_ATOMS: atom_id res chain seq x y z
N MET A 1 8.41 7.44 6.89
CA MET A 1 7.61 6.29 7.37
C MET A 1 6.19 6.74 7.64
N VAL A 2 5.23 5.95 7.18
CA VAL A 2 3.82 6.28 7.34
C VAL A 2 3.12 5.09 7.99
N GLU A 3 2.21 5.37 8.91
CA GLU A 3 1.47 4.33 9.61
C GLU A 3 -0.01 4.69 9.57
N GLY A 4 -0.86 3.71 9.30
CA GLY A 4 -2.29 3.94 9.28
C GLY A 4 -3.06 2.72 8.86
N LYS A 5 -4.37 2.88 8.80
CA LYS A 5 -5.28 1.82 8.39
C LYS A 5 -5.56 1.92 6.91
N VAL A 6 -5.44 0.81 6.20
CA VAL A 6 -5.76 0.75 4.78
C VAL A 6 -7.28 0.73 4.65
N LEU A 7 -7.86 1.78 4.09
CA LEU A 7 -9.30 1.87 3.92
C LEU A 7 -9.80 1.06 2.73
N SER A 8 -9.03 1.01 1.66
CA SER A 8 -9.43 0.26 0.48
C SER A 8 -8.21 -0.14 -0.32
N VAL A 9 -8.38 -1.19 -1.12
CA VAL A 9 -7.36 -1.67 -2.04
C VAL A 9 -7.94 -1.58 -3.44
N ARG A 10 -7.24 -0.92 -4.34
CA ARG A 10 -7.72 -0.72 -5.70
C ARG A 10 -6.63 -1.11 -6.69
N GLN A 11 -7.03 -1.81 -7.73
CA GLN A 11 -6.12 -2.17 -8.81
C GLN A 11 -6.47 -1.36 -10.04
N ALA A 12 -5.47 -0.70 -10.61
CA ALA A 12 -5.65 0.09 -11.83
C ALA A 12 -4.50 -0.26 -12.77
N GLY A 13 -4.80 -1.01 -13.83
CA GLY A 13 -3.77 -1.49 -14.74
C GLY A 13 -2.81 -2.42 -14.03
N ALA A 14 -1.53 -2.13 -14.11
CA ALA A 14 -0.48 -2.96 -13.50
C ALA A 14 -0.15 -2.54 -12.08
N THR A 15 -0.85 -1.55 -11.53
CA THR A 15 -0.52 -1.01 -10.22
C THR A 15 -1.65 -1.28 -9.24
N THR A 16 -1.31 -1.71 -8.03
CA THR A 16 -2.25 -1.87 -6.94
C THR A 16 -2.03 -0.71 -5.97
N TYR A 17 -3.13 -0.09 -5.55
CA TYR A 17 -3.10 1.05 -4.64
C TYR A 17 -3.68 0.64 -3.29
N LEU A 18 -2.93 0.88 -2.23
CA LEU A 18 -3.45 0.75 -0.87
C LEU A 18 -3.81 2.17 -0.44
N ASN A 19 -5.10 2.47 -0.37
CA ASN A 19 -5.57 3.82 -0.09
C ASN A 19 -5.83 4.00 1.39
N PHE A 20 -5.31 5.10 1.95
CA PHE A 20 -5.47 5.42 3.36
C PHE A 20 -6.56 6.45 3.60
N GLY A 21 -7.21 6.92 2.53
CA GLY A 21 -8.30 7.87 2.62
C GLY A 21 -9.27 7.65 1.48
N ARG A 22 -10.38 8.39 1.51
CA ARG A 22 -11.44 8.22 0.50
C ARG A 22 -11.15 8.98 -0.79
N ASN A 23 -10.35 10.04 -0.70
CA ASN A 23 -10.01 10.84 -1.86
C ASN A 23 -8.64 10.40 -2.36
N TRP A 24 -8.63 9.52 -3.35
CA TRP A 24 -7.39 8.91 -3.82
C TRP A 24 -6.47 9.90 -4.56
N THR A 25 -6.97 11.10 -4.90
CA THR A 25 -6.13 12.12 -5.54
C THR A 25 -5.44 13.01 -4.53
N ARG A 26 -5.91 13.01 -3.28
CA ARG A 26 -5.38 13.89 -2.24
C ARG A 26 -4.83 13.12 -1.05
N ASP A 27 -5.44 12.00 -0.73
CA ASP A 27 -5.06 11.25 0.45
C ASP A 27 -3.89 10.30 0.14
N PHE A 28 -3.20 9.91 1.19
CA PHE A 28 -2.01 9.08 1.08
C PHE A 28 -2.34 7.71 0.48
N ALA A 29 -1.45 7.21 -0.36
CA ALA A 29 -1.58 5.89 -0.96
C ALA A 29 -0.22 5.21 -1.06
N VAL A 30 -0.24 3.89 -1.02
CA VAL A 30 0.94 3.05 -1.26
C VAL A 30 0.73 2.37 -2.60
N THR A 31 1.74 2.41 -3.46
CA THR A 31 1.64 1.79 -4.78
C THR A 31 2.49 0.52 -4.83
N ILE A 32 1.91 -0.52 -5.41
CA ILE A 32 2.56 -1.83 -5.53
C ILE A 32 2.45 -2.27 -6.98
N SER A 33 3.61 -2.45 -7.63
CA SER A 33 3.63 -2.88 -9.03
C SER A 33 3.21 -4.36 -9.12
N ARG A 34 2.88 -4.79 -10.34
CA ARG A 34 2.51 -6.19 -10.57
C ARG A 34 3.57 -7.16 -10.08
N ARG A 35 4.83 -6.83 -10.33
CA ARG A 35 5.94 -7.68 -9.87
C ARG A 35 5.95 -7.79 -8.36
N MET A 36 5.70 -6.67 -7.68
CA MET A 36 5.71 -6.68 -6.23
C MET A 36 4.48 -7.36 -5.65
N VAL A 37 3.35 -7.34 -6.36
CA VAL A 37 2.17 -8.09 -5.92
C VAL A 37 2.50 -9.56 -5.78
N ALA A 38 3.22 -10.11 -6.77
CA ALA A 38 3.61 -11.51 -6.72
C ALA A 38 4.53 -11.79 -5.52
N ALA A 39 5.46 -10.87 -5.25
CA ALA A 39 6.36 -11.01 -4.10
C ALA A 39 5.59 -10.96 -2.78
N PHE A 40 4.60 -10.07 -2.69
CA PHE A 40 3.76 -9.99 -1.51
C PHE A 40 2.95 -11.26 -1.31
N GLU A 41 2.40 -11.81 -2.38
CA GLU A 41 1.64 -13.06 -2.30
C GLU A 41 2.52 -14.22 -1.86
N ALA A 42 3.74 -14.27 -2.37
CA ALA A 42 4.68 -15.31 -1.97
C ALA A 42 5.05 -15.21 -0.49
N ALA A 43 5.00 -14.00 0.07
CA ALA A 43 5.30 -13.78 1.48
C ALA A 43 4.05 -13.94 2.37
N GLY A 44 2.92 -14.31 1.80
CA GLY A 44 1.68 -14.46 2.56
C GLY A 44 1.00 -13.15 2.88
N LEU A 45 1.32 -12.09 2.15
CA LEU A 45 0.79 -10.75 2.39
C LEU A 45 0.11 -10.23 1.14
N SER A 46 -0.89 -10.95 0.62
CA SER A 46 -1.56 -10.46 -0.58
C SER A 46 -2.09 -9.04 -0.31
N PRO A 47 -1.94 -8.11 -1.28
CA PRO A 47 -2.36 -6.74 -1.04
C PRO A 47 -3.82 -6.62 -0.64
N LYS A 48 -4.70 -7.42 -1.23
CA LYS A 48 -6.11 -7.37 -0.91
C LYS A 48 -6.38 -7.74 0.55
N SER A 49 -5.57 -8.62 1.13
CA SER A 49 -5.74 -9.02 2.51
C SER A 49 -5.36 -7.91 3.48
N LEU A 50 -4.71 -6.85 3.00
CA LEU A 50 -4.33 -5.73 3.84
C LEU A 50 -5.45 -4.72 4.02
N GLU A 51 -6.55 -4.87 3.31
CA GLU A 51 -7.69 -3.98 3.45
C GLU A 51 -8.22 -4.04 4.88
N ASN A 52 -8.45 -2.88 5.46
CA ASN A 52 -8.90 -2.73 6.83
C ASN A 52 -7.87 -3.14 7.88
N ARG A 53 -6.61 -3.36 7.45
CA ARG A 53 -5.52 -3.67 8.37
C ARG A 53 -4.68 -2.43 8.64
N ARG A 54 -4.11 -2.37 9.82
CA ARG A 54 -3.20 -1.28 10.15
C ARG A 54 -1.79 -1.68 9.75
N ILE A 55 -1.13 -0.83 8.96
CA ILE A 55 0.21 -1.13 8.47
C ILE A 55 1.14 0.06 8.68
N ARG A 56 2.42 -0.23 8.65
CA ARG A 56 3.48 0.77 8.65
C ARG A 56 4.27 0.60 7.37
N VAL A 57 4.49 1.71 6.66
CA VAL A 57 5.17 1.67 5.38
C VAL A 57 6.38 2.58 5.43
N ARG A 58 7.53 2.07 4.99
CA ARG A 58 8.77 2.83 4.90
C ARG A 58 9.04 3.18 3.45
N GLY A 59 9.68 4.32 3.24
CA GLY A 59 10.04 4.75 1.90
C GLY A 59 9.91 6.24 1.77
N PHE A 60 10.26 6.73 0.58
CA PHE A 60 10.16 8.15 0.28
C PHE A 60 8.76 8.49 -0.20
N VAL A 61 8.21 9.57 0.30
CA VAL A 61 6.89 10.03 -0.13
C VAL A 61 7.06 10.90 -1.37
N GLU A 62 6.39 10.51 -2.43
CA GLU A 62 6.33 11.30 -3.64
C GLU A 62 5.01 12.04 -3.69
N ALA A 63 5.02 13.25 -4.26
CA ALA A 63 3.83 14.09 -4.30
C ALA A 63 3.02 13.95 -5.59
N ARG A 64 3.45 13.11 -6.51
CA ARG A 64 2.82 12.99 -7.82
C ARG A 64 1.42 12.39 -7.68
N GLY A 65 0.40 13.16 -8.08
CA GLY A 65 -0.98 12.69 -8.03
C GLY A 65 -1.48 12.44 -6.62
N GLY A 66 -0.92 13.13 -5.63
CA GLY A 66 -1.17 12.91 -4.22
C GLY A 66 0.04 12.29 -3.54
N PRO A 67 0.11 12.32 -2.20
CA PRO A 67 1.26 11.75 -1.49
C PRO A 67 1.26 10.22 -1.63
N ARG A 68 2.38 9.67 -2.08
CA ARG A 68 2.50 8.23 -2.35
C ARG A 68 3.85 7.69 -1.94
N ILE A 69 3.88 6.42 -1.55
CA ILE A 69 5.10 5.66 -1.39
C ILE A 69 5.03 4.47 -2.33
N GLU A 70 6.05 4.33 -3.19
CA GLU A 70 6.17 3.17 -4.04
C GLU A 70 6.90 2.07 -3.29
N VAL A 71 6.33 0.88 -3.24
CA VAL A 71 6.95 -0.25 -2.55
C VAL A 71 7.86 -0.99 -3.51
N LEU A 72 9.14 -1.03 -3.17
CA LEU A 72 10.15 -1.73 -3.95
C LEU A 72 10.60 -3.02 -3.31
N ARG A 73 10.22 -3.27 -2.05
CA ARG A 73 10.53 -4.48 -1.31
C ARG A 73 9.40 -4.81 -0.36
N VAL A 74 9.14 -6.11 -0.18
CA VAL A 74 8.10 -6.54 0.75
C VAL A 74 8.36 -6.02 2.17
N GLY A 75 9.63 -5.97 2.58
CA GLY A 75 9.99 -5.52 3.92
C GLY A 75 9.67 -4.06 4.21
N GLN A 76 9.30 -3.27 3.20
CA GLN A 76 8.88 -1.89 3.43
C GLN A 76 7.50 -1.82 4.10
N VAL A 77 6.72 -2.89 4.06
CA VAL A 77 5.38 -2.93 4.63
C VAL A 77 5.37 -3.87 5.82
N GLU A 78 4.93 -3.34 6.96
CA GLU A 78 4.82 -4.12 8.19
C GLU A 78 3.37 -4.10 8.64
N VAL A 79 2.79 -5.27 8.88
CA VAL A 79 1.42 -5.36 9.38
C VAL A 79 1.46 -5.25 10.90
N LEU A 80 0.76 -4.24 11.43
CA LEU A 80 0.80 -3.95 12.87
C LEU A 80 -0.32 -4.64 13.62
N GLY A 81 -1.43 -4.97 12.93
CA GLY A 81 -2.53 -5.63 13.59
C GLY A 81 -3.70 -5.79 12.67
N GLY A 82 -4.68 -6.56 13.12
CA GLY A 82 -5.92 -6.73 12.38
C GLY A 82 -6.87 -5.61 12.70
N ASN A 83 -7.67 -5.25 11.73
CA ASN A 83 -8.77 -4.29 11.82
C ASN A 83 -8.88 -3.54 13.12
#